data_0528e5cb835d950fd3af70e99f07dede
#
_entry.id   0528e5cb835d950fd3af70e99f07dede
#
_cell.length_a   1.000
_cell.length_b   1.000
_cell.length_c   1.000
_cell.angle_alpha   90.00
_cell.angle_beta   90.00
_cell.angle_gamma   90.00
#
_symmetry.space_group_name_H-M   'P 1'
#
loop_
_entity.id
_entity.type
_entity.pdbx_description
1 polymer ?
#
loop_
_entity_poly.entity_id
_entity_poly.type
_entity_poly.pdbx_seq_one_letter_code
_entity_poly.pdbx_strand_id
1 'polypeptide(L)' 'MPVRQKKIEECVETLCQQGCSMVYRRISALQRDEEFPEVADLSPAERRSVLAELIAIMDIYDGSCDS' A
#
# COMPACT_ATOMS: atom_id res chain seq x y z
N MET A 1 -14.65 -10.28 -12.47
CA MET A 1 -13.69 -9.44 -11.74
C MET A 1 -13.35 -10.04 -10.40
N PRO A 2 -12.10 -10.23 -10.11
CA PRO A 2 -11.70 -10.76 -8.82
C PRO A 2 -12.00 -9.78 -7.70
N VAL A 3 -12.71 -10.24 -6.72
CA VAL A 3 -13.01 -9.44 -5.54
C VAL A 3 -11.72 -9.04 -4.82
N ARG A 4 -10.75 -9.93 -4.88
CA ARG A 4 -9.46 -9.71 -4.23
C ARG A 4 -8.78 -8.46 -4.75
N GLN A 5 -8.82 -8.26 -6.06
CA GLN A 5 -8.18 -7.10 -6.66
C GLN A 5 -8.83 -5.81 -6.20
N LYS A 6 -10.14 -5.82 -6.04
CA LYS A 6 -10.85 -4.64 -5.56
C LYS A 6 -10.41 -4.28 -4.15
N LYS A 7 -10.27 -5.29 -3.29
CA LYS A 7 -9.79 -5.07 -1.94
C LYS A 7 -8.42 -4.42 -1.93
N ILE A 8 -7.53 -4.90 -2.78
CA ILE A 8 -6.19 -4.37 -2.87
C ILE A 8 -6.23 -2.92 -3.31
N GLU A 9 -7.02 -2.62 -4.32
CA GLU A 9 -7.14 -1.26 -4.82
C GLU A 9 -7.68 -0.31 -3.77
N GLU A 10 -8.67 -0.76 -3.02
CA GLU A 10 -9.24 0.07 -1.95
C GLU A 10 -8.22 0.34 -0.86
N CYS A 11 -7.45 -0.66 -0.52
CA CYS A 11 -6.41 -0.51 0.50
C CYS A 11 -5.36 0.50 0.04
N VAL A 12 -4.89 0.36 -1.18
CA VAL A 12 -3.90 1.26 -1.74
C VAL A 12 -4.43 2.69 -1.76
N GLU A 13 -5.66 2.85 -2.20
CA GLU A 13 -6.27 4.18 -2.26
C GLU A 13 -6.36 4.81 -0.87
N THR A 14 -6.79 4.03 0.10
CA THR A 14 -6.90 4.52 1.47
C THR A 14 -5.54 4.98 2.00
N LEU A 15 -4.52 4.19 1.75
CA LEU A 15 -3.18 4.54 2.20
C LEU A 15 -2.65 5.80 1.51
N CYS A 16 -2.91 5.91 0.21
CA CYS A 16 -2.46 7.08 -0.54
C CYS A 16 -3.13 8.35 -0.04
N GLN A 17 -4.37 8.26 0.40
CA GLN A 17 -5.10 9.42 0.92
C GLN A 17 -4.49 9.93 2.22
N GLN A 18 -3.73 9.11 2.91
CA GLN A 18 -3.10 9.51 4.17
C GLN A 18 -1.85 10.35 3.95
N GLY A 19 -1.40 10.46 2.71
CA GLY A 19 -0.24 11.28 2.41
C GLY A 19 1.01 10.44 2.14
N CYS A 20 1.98 11.05 1.47
CA CYS A 20 3.18 10.32 1.04
C CYS A 20 4.00 9.79 2.21
N SER A 21 4.09 10.55 3.28
CA SER A 21 4.82 10.10 4.46
C SER A 21 4.27 8.81 5.00
N MET A 22 2.93 8.73 5.06
CA MET A 22 2.28 7.52 5.54
C MET A 22 2.48 6.35 4.60
N VAL A 23 2.45 6.62 3.28
CA VAL A 23 2.68 5.57 2.30
C VAL A 23 4.06 4.96 2.49
N TYR A 24 5.08 5.80 2.68
CA TYR A 24 6.42 5.29 2.91
C TYR A 24 6.50 4.44 4.17
N ARG A 25 5.82 4.87 5.22
CA ARG A 25 5.79 4.09 6.46
C ARG A 25 5.12 2.74 6.25
N ARG A 26 4.02 2.74 5.49
CA ARG A 26 3.31 1.49 5.23
C ARG A 26 4.14 0.55 4.36
N ILE A 27 4.87 1.09 3.40
CA ILE A 27 5.77 0.28 2.59
C ILE A 27 6.81 -0.39 3.48
N SER A 28 7.42 0.37 4.38
CA SER A 28 8.39 -0.19 5.32
C SER A 28 7.77 -1.29 6.18
N ALA A 29 6.57 -1.04 6.69
CA ALA A 29 5.89 -2.02 7.52
C ALA A 29 5.62 -3.31 6.75
N LEU A 30 5.17 -3.18 5.52
CA LEU A 30 4.90 -4.35 4.67
C LEU A 30 6.19 -5.10 4.35
N GLN A 31 7.28 -4.39 4.14
CA GLN A 31 8.56 -5.03 3.88
C GLN A 31 9.07 -5.80 5.09
N ARG A 32 8.70 -5.37 6.28
CA ARG A 32 9.04 -6.06 7.52
C ARG A 32 8.02 -7.11 7.89
N ASP A 33 6.99 -7.28 7.08
CA ASP A 33 5.93 -8.23 7.36
C ASP A 33 5.16 -7.87 8.62
N GLU A 34 5.02 -6.60 8.89
CA GLU A 34 4.26 -6.13 10.04
C GLU A 34 2.78 -5.99 9.68
N GLU A 35 1.93 -6.17 10.67
CA GLU A 35 0.50 -5.99 10.49
C GLU A 35 0.07 -4.62 10.97
N PHE A 36 -0.86 -4.04 10.25
CA PHE A 36 -1.51 -2.82 10.69
C PHE A 36 -2.97 -2.88 10.22
N PRO A 37 -3.85 -2.03 10.80
CA PRO A 37 -5.30 -2.18 10.59
C PRO A 37 -5.72 -2.22 9.12
N GLU A 38 -5.07 -1.47 8.27
CA GLU A 38 -5.46 -1.40 6.87
C GLU A 38 -5.26 -2.71 6.12
N VAL A 39 -4.33 -3.55 6.60
CA VAL A 39 -4.05 -4.82 5.93
C VAL A 39 -4.40 -6.02 6.80
N ALA A 40 -5.05 -5.80 7.92
CA ALA A 40 -5.37 -6.88 8.84
C ALA A 40 -6.27 -7.93 8.18
N ASP A 41 -7.13 -7.49 7.26
CA ASP A 41 -8.04 -8.39 6.57
C ASP A 41 -7.41 -9.07 5.36
N LEU A 42 -6.21 -8.71 5.02
CA LEU A 42 -5.57 -9.22 3.81
C LEU A 42 -4.70 -10.42 4.11
N SER A 43 -4.68 -11.36 3.19
CA SER A 43 -3.76 -12.49 3.28
C SER A 43 -2.34 -12.03 2.99
N PRO A 44 -1.33 -12.85 3.34
CA PRO A 44 0.05 -12.48 3.01
C PRO A 44 0.27 -12.20 1.53
N ALA A 45 -0.39 -12.96 0.66
CA ALA A 45 -0.27 -12.74 -0.77
C ALA A 45 -0.87 -11.39 -1.17
N GLU A 46 -2.00 -11.04 -0.55
CA GLU A 46 -2.65 -9.76 -0.83
C GLU A 46 -1.81 -8.61 -0.32
N ARG A 47 -1.18 -8.79 0.84
CA ARG A 47 -0.29 -7.76 1.37
C ARG A 47 0.88 -7.49 0.44
N ARG A 48 1.42 -8.54 -0.15
CA ARG A 48 2.50 -8.39 -1.12
C ARG A 48 2.03 -7.61 -2.35
N SER A 49 0.81 -7.88 -2.78
CA SER A 49 0.24 -7.14 -3.91
C SER A 49 0.10 -5.67 -3.57
N VAL A 50 -0.37 -5.36 -2.37
CA VAL A 50 -0.48 -3.98 -1.92
C VAL A 50 0.89 -3.32 -1.91
N LEU A 51 1.88 -4.01 -1.38
CA LEU A 51 3.24 -3.49 -1.33
C LEU A 51 3.75 -3.17 -2.73
N ALA A 52 3.56 -4.10 -3.67
CA ALA A 52 4.01 -3.89 -5.04
C ALA A 52 3.33 -2.68 -5.67
N GLU A 53 2.02 -2.53 -5.40
CA GLU A 53 1.27 -1.39 -5.93
C GLU A 53 1.79 -0.08 -5.35
N LEU A 54 2.02 -0.06 -4.05
CA LEU A 54 2.51 1.14 -3.40
C LEU A 54 3.88 1.54 -3.92
N ILE A 55 4.76 0.57 -4.10
CA ILE A 55 6.09 0.84 -4.64
C ILE A 55 5.99 1.41 -6.05
N ALA A 56 5.14 0.81 -6.87
CA ALA A 56 4.96 1.29 -8.24
C ALA A 56 4.43 2.72 -8.26
N ILE A 57 3.49 3.02 -7.39
CA ILE A 57 2.90 4.35 -7.31
C ILE A 57 3.96 5.36 -6.88
N MET A 58 4.72 5.02 -5.85
CA MET A 58 5.75 5.94 -5.35
C MET A 58 6.86 6.14 -6.35
N ASP A 59 7.13 5.13 -7.15
CA ASP A 59 8.14 5.26 -8.21
C ASP A 59 7.72 6.32 -9.23
N ILE A 60 6.43 6.37 -9.54
CA ILE A 60 5.90 7.37 -10.46
C ILE A 60 5.91 8.75 -9.82
N TYR A 61 5.56 8.83 -8.55
CA TYR A 61 5.41 10.10 -7.87
C TYR A 61 6.69 10.54 -7.16
N ASP A 62 7.76 9.80 -7.33
CA ASP A 62 9.03 10.17 -6.71
C ASP A 62 9.45 11.54 -7.18
N GLY A 63 9.68 12.43 -6.23
CA GLY A 63 10.03 13.81 -6.56
C GLY A 63 8.81 14.70 -6.71
N SER A 64 7.66 14.15 -7.06
CA SER A 64 6.42 14.90 -7.13
C SER A 64 5.75 14.99 -5.77
N CYS A 65 5.91 13.96 -5.01
CA CYS A 65 5.35 13.86 -3.67
C CYS A 65 6.30 14.53 -2.71
N ASP A 66 6.50 15.74 -2.92
CA ASP A 66 7.47 16.48 -2.14
C ASP A 66 6.79 17.17 -0.98
N SER A 67 7.23 16.89 0.17
CA SER A 67 6.54 17.51 1.28
C SER A 67 7.46 17.99 2.35
#